data_9d60a357823674793ff58c554e2bce71
#
_entry.id   9d60a357823674793ff58c554e2bce71
#
_cell.length_a   1.000
_cell.length_b   1.000
_cell.length_c   1.000
_cell.angle_alpha   90.00
_cell.angle_beta   90.00
_cell.angle_gamma   90.00
#
_symmetry.space_group_name_H-M   'P 1'
#
loop_
_entity.id
_entity.type
_entity.pdbx_description
1 polymer ?
#
loop_
_entity_poly.entity_id
_entity_poly.type
_entity_poly.pdbx_seq_one_letter_code
_entity_poly.pdbx_strand_id
1 'polypeptide(L)'
;CYIKENGMTVNEAHLIYFSPTHTSKQVAEAIVHGTGIKNILPINVTQQIADEIVIPASALAIIVVPVYGGHVAPLAMERLQYIRGVDTPTVLVVVYGNRAYEKALMELDAFAIPHGLKVIAGATFIGEHSYSTDKHPIAVGRPDESDLAFATEFGKKIMEKIQAADSMDTLYPVDVRAIKRPSQPFFPLFRFLRKVIKLRKSGTPLPRTPWVEDENLCTHCGLCVVRCPAGAITKGDELHTDEAKCIKCCACVKACVKKARVYDTPFAALLSDCFKKQKLPQTIL
;
A
#
# COMPACT_ATOMS: atom_id res chain seq x y z
N CYS A 1 41.45 -18.27 -4.69
CA CYS A 1 40.30 -17.35 -4.48
C CYS A 1 40.08 -16.60 -5.78
N TYR A 2 39.14 -17.03 -6.61
CA TYR A 2 38.65 -16.19 -7.73
C TYR A 2 37.71 -15.15 -7.13
N ILE A 3 38.10 -13.89 -7.17
CA ILE A 3 37.20 -12.76 -6.90
C ILE A 3 36.23 -12.73 -8.08
N LYS A 4 34.95 -12.96 -7.80
CA LYS A 4 33.86 -12.86 -8.79
C LYS A 4 33.65 -11.36 -9.10
N GLU A 5 34.32 -10.85 -10.16
CA GLU A 5 34.24 -9.43 -10.53
C GLU A 5 33.00 -9.04 -11.34
N ASN A 6 32.09 -9.98 -11.68
CA ASN A 6 30.98 -9.74 -12.61
C ASN A 6 29.63 -10.27 -12.09
N GLY A 7 29.18 -9.80 -10.95
CA GLY A 7 27.77 -9.94 -10.58
C GLY A 7 26.88 -8.94 -11.35
N MET A 8 25.59 -9.25 -11.49
CA MET A 8 24.63 -8.33 -12.08
C MET A 8 24.57 -7.01 -11.30
N THR A 9 24.66 -5.88 -11.98
CA THR A 9 24.59 -4.55 -11.37
C THR A 9 23.32 -3.82 -11.80
N VAL A 10 22.62 -3.25 -10.82
CA VAL A 10 21.47 -2.37 -11.01
C VAL A 10 21.79 -1.06 -10.32
N ASN A 11 21.85 0.03 -11.09
CA ASN A 11 22.28 1.34 -10.60
C ASN A 11 21.13 2.35 -10.49
N GLU A 12 19.92 1.97 -10.91
CA GLU A 12 18.74 2.80 -10.92
C GLU A 12 17.56 2.06 -10.30
N ALA A 13 16.74 2.75 -9.51
CA ALA A 13 15.52 2.22 -8.93
C ALA A 13 14.31 3.08 -9.28
N HIS A 14 13.28 2.47 -9.84
CA HIS A 14 11.98 3.09 -10.04
C HIS A 14 11.10 2.76 -8.83
N LEU A 15 10.79 3.77 -8.02
CA LEU A 15 10.01 3.64 -6.79
C LEU A 15 8.55 3.99 -7.04
N ILE A 16 7.74 2.98 -7.34
CA ILE A 16 6.32 3.10 -7.70
C ILE A 16 5.47 2.92 -6.45
N TYR A 17 4.67 3.91 -6.08
CA TYR A 17 3.81 3.78 -4.90
C TYR A 17 2.45 4.46 -5.04
N PHE A 18 1.42 3.81 -4.49
CA PHE A 18 0.12 4.41 -4.21
C PHE A 18 -0.02 4.61 -2.70
N SER A 19 -0.12 5.86 -2.23
CA SER A 19 -0.04 6.13 -0.78
C SER A 19 -0.84 7.35 -0.35
N PRO A 20 -2.18 7.28 -0.32
CA PRO A 20 -3.03 8.41 0.07
C PRO A 20 -2.78 8.92 1.50
N THR A 21 -2.39 8.03 2.41
CA THR A 21 -2.13 8.32 3.84
C THR A 21 -0.66 8.17 4.24
N HIS A 22 0.25 8.16 3.27
CA HIS A 22 1.70 8.10 3.43
C HIS A 22 2.31 6.78 3.94
N THR A 23 1.57 5.82 4.46
CA THR A 23 2.10 4.57 5.02
C THR A 23 2.85 3.73 4.00
N SER A 24 2.28 3.49 2.80
CA SER A 24 2.94 2.73 1.73
C SER A 24 4.20 3.45 1.22
N LYS A 25 4.19 4.78 1.17
CA LYS A 25 5.35 5.58 0.77
C LYS A 25 6.53 5.41 1.76
N GLN A 26 6.26 5.45 3.07
CA GLN A 26 7.29 5.24 4.09
C GLN A 26 7.97 3.87 3.95
N VAL A 27 7.19 2.80 3.74
CA VAL A 27 7.73 1.46 3.48
C VAL A 27 8.56 1.43 2.20
N ALA A 28 8.06 2.06 1.13
CA ALA A 28 8.75 2.13 -0.16
C ALA A 28 10.11 2.82 -0.04
N GLU A 29 10.15 3.97 0.64
CA GLU A 29 11.37 4.74 0.89
C GLU A 29 12.38 3.97 1.74
N ALA A 30 11.93 3.24 2.76
CA ALA A 30 12.80 2.41 3.60
C ALA A 30 13.42 1.24 2.80
N ILE A 31 12.63 0.57 1.94
CA ILE A 31 13.13 -0.52 1.09
C ILE A 31 14.18 0.01 0.12
N VAL A 32 13.88 1.08 -0.62
CA VAL A 32 14.83 1.61 -1.60
C VAL A 32 16.09 2.17 -0.95
N HIS A 33 15.98 2.77 0.23
CA HIS A 33 17.14 3.19 1.02
C HIS A 33 18.05 2.00 1.34
N GLY A 34 17.47 0.86 1.71
CA GLY A 34 18.19 -0.38 2.01
C GLY A 34 18.96 -0.94 0.82
N THR A 35 18.51 -0.68 -0.42
CA THR A 35 19.22 -1.14 -1.63
C THR A 35 20.56 -0.44 -1.83
N GLY A 36 20.77 0.73 -1.26
CA GLY A 36 21.97 1.55 -1.49
C GLY A 36 22.03 2.22 -2.87
N ILE A 37 21.05 2.00 -3.75
CA ILE A 37 20.96 2.64 -5.07
C ILE A 37 20.81 4.14 -4.88
N LYS A 38 21.60 4.94 -5.61
CA LYS A 38 21.58 6.41 -5.50
C LYS A 38 20.65 7.08 -6.51
N ASN A 39 20.53 6.51 -7.70
CA ASN A 39 19.62 7.02 -8.73
C ASN A 39 18.21 6.45 -8.48
N ILE A 40 17.35 7.21 -7.79
CA ILE A 40 15.99 6.81 -7.45
C ILE A 40 15.01 7.68 -8.22
N LEU A 41 14.16 7.07 -9.03
CA LEU A 41 13.10 7.72 -9.79
C LEU A 41 11.74 7.44 -9.12
N PRO A 42 11.18 8.39 -8.34
CA PRO A 42 9.90 8.20 -7.69
C PRO A 42 8.74 8.36 -8.69
N ILE A 43 7.88 7.34 -8.76
CA ILE A 43 6.65 7.32 -9.55
C ILE A 43 5.47 7.26 -8.60
N ASN A 44 4.88 8.43 -8.34
CA ASN A 44 3.76 8.56 -7.41
C ASN A 44 2.42 8.31 -8.12
N VAL A 45 2.00 7.06 -8.19
CA VAL A 45 0.69 6.67 -8.76
C VAL A 45 -0.50 7.03 -7.87
N THR A 46 -0.30 7.69 -6.71
CA THR A 46 -1.38 8.32 -5.97
C THR A 46 -1.97 9.51 -6.72
N GLN A 47 -1.15 10.14 -7.54
CA GLN A 47 -1.56 11.13 -8.53
C GLN A 47 -1.85 10.45 -9.87
N GLN A 48 -2.58 11.14 -10.75
CA GLN A 48 -2.84 10.62 -12.08
C GLN A 48 -1.54 10.57 -12.90
N ILE A 49 -1.34 9.48 -13.64
CA ILE A 49 -0.26 9.33 -14.62
C ILE A 49 -0.87 9.62 -16.00
N ALA A 50 -0.19 10.44 -16.79
CA ALA A 50 -0.66 10.82 -18.13
C ALA A 50 -0.17 9.85 -19.21
N ASP A 51 1.08 9.35 -19.08
CA ASP A 51 1.76 8.58 -20.11
C ASP A 51 2.23 7.23 -19.61
N GLU A 52 2.44 6.29 -20.52
CA GLU A 52 3.05 5.00 -20.23
C GLU A 52 4.52 5.19 -19.81
N ILE A 53 4.93 4.48 -18.77
CA ILE A 53 6.30 4.49 -18.24
C ILE A 53 6.90 3.10 -18.47
N VAL A 54 7.94 3.04 -19.27
CA VAL A 54 8.69 1.80 -19.54
C VAL A 54 9.96 1.77 -18.69
N ILE A 55 10.10 0.74 -17.88
CA ILE A 55 11.23 0.54 -16.97
C ILE A 55 12.20 -0.46 -17.60
N PRO A 56 13.48 -0.11 -17.80
CA PRO A 56 14.44 -0.98 -18.47
C PRO A 56 14.83 -2.18 -17.59
N ALA A 57 15.32 -3.25 -18.21
CA ALA A 57 15.82 -4.45 -17.53
C ALA A 57 17.03 -4.17 -16.60
N SER A 58 17.77 -3.08 -16.86
CA SER A 58 18.91 -2.65 -16.04
C SER A 58 18.54 -1.88 -14.77
N ALA A 59 17.24 -1.61 -14.54
CA ALA A 59 16.73 -0.92 -13.37
C ALA A 59 16.00 -1.89 -12.43
N LEU A 60 15.82 -1.50 -11.16
CA LEU A 60 14.99 -2.19 -10.18
C LEU A 60 13.64 -1.48 -10.05
N ALA A 61 12.55 -2.19 -10.28
CA ALA A 61 11.22 -1.69 -9.97
C ALA A 61 10.82 -2.09 -8.55
N ILE A 62 10.34 -1.14 -7.73
CA ILE A 62 9.79 -1.40 -6.39
C ILE A 62 8.36 -0.87 -6.37
N ILE A 63 7.37 -1.77 -6.32
CA ILE A 63 5.95 -1.42 -6.37
C ILE A 63 5.33 -1.63 -4.99
N VAL A 64 4.83 -0.55 -4.38
CA VAL A 64 4.26 -0.56 -3.02
C VAL A 64 2.85 0.02 -3.02
N VAL A 65 1.86 -0.80 -2.67
CA VAL A 65 0.45 -0.42 -2.72
C VAL A 65 -0.31 -0.80 -1.44
N PRO A 66 -1.35 -0.06 -1.07
CA PRO A 66 -2.18 -0.40 0.07
C PRO A 66 -3.24 -1.45 -0.29
N VAL A 67 -3.69 -2.18 0.74
CA VAL A 67 -4.75 -3.17 0.66
C VAL A 67 -6.08 -2.58 1.08
N TYR A 68 -7.07 -2.61 0.20
CA TYR A 68 -8.44 -2.18 0.46
C TYR A 68 -9.40 -3.37 0.35
N GLY A 69 -10.02 -3.73 1.47
CA GLY A 69 -10.96 -4.85 1.52
C GLY A 69 -10.37 -6.24 1.18
N GLY A 70 -9.04 -6.40 1.28
CA GLY A 70 -8.34 -7.64 0.93
C GLY A 70 -7.81 -7.70 -0.51
N HIS A 71 -7.97 -6.61 -1.26
CA HIS A 71 -7.53 -6.43 -2.64
C HIS A 71 -6.53 -5.26 -2.73
N VAL A 72 -5.78 -5.17 -3.81
CA VAL A 72 -5.06 -3.93 -4.14
C VAL A 72 -6.08 -2.79 -4.29
N ALA A 73 -5.75 -1.60 -3.82
CA ALA A 73 -6.63 -0.44 -4.01
C ALA A 73 -7.01 -0.30 -5.50
N PRO A 74 -8.31 -0.29 -5.88
CA PRO A 74 -8.72 -0.34 -7.30
C PRO A 74 -8.10 0.76 -8.15
N LEU A 75 -8.07 1.99 -7.62
CA LEU A 75 -7.45 3.12 -8.31
C LEU A 75 -5.93 2.96 -8.48
N ALA A 76 -5.26 2.22 -7.58
CA ALA A 76 -3.85 1.89 -7.76
C ALA A 76 -3.67 0.91 -8.93
N MET A 77 -4.50 -0.14 -9.02
CA MET A 77 -4.47 -1.10 -10.13
C MET A 77 -4.76 -0.44 -11.47
N GLU A 78 -5.72 0.48 -11.53
CA GLU A 78 -6.03 1.26 -12.72
C GLU A 78 -4.80 2.05 -13.20
N ARG A 79 -4.11 2.74 -12.29
CA ARG A 79 -2.96 3.57 -12.64
C ARG A 79 -1.69 2.77 -12.91
N LEU A 80 -1.53 1.62 -12.28
CA LEU A 80 -0.42 0.72 -12.58
C LEU A 80 -0.47 0.18 -14.02
N GLN A 81 -1.63 0.22 -14.72
CA GLN A 81 -1.72 -0.17 -16.13
C GLN A 81 -0.81 0.65 -17.06
N TYR A 82 -0.36 1.82 -16.62
CA TYR A 82 0.61 2.65 -17.35
C TYR A 82 2.08 2.26 -17.09
N ILE A 83 2.34 1.26 -16.25
CA ILE A 83 3.71 0.80 -15.94
C ILE A 83 4.01 -0.47 -16.73
N ARG A 84 5.12 -0.46 -17.46
CA ARG A 84 5.67 -1.60 -18.21
C ARG A 84 7.11 -1.86 -17.80
N GLY A 85 7.51 -3.09 -17.86
CA GLY A 85 8.91 -3.51 -17.78
C GLY A 85 9.38 -4.17 -19.07
N VAL A 86 10.67 -4.40 -19.16
CA VAL A 86 11.33 -5.17 -20.22
C VAL A 86 12.16 -6.25 -19.53
N ASP A 87 11.50 -7.27 -19.00
CA ASP A 87 12.08 -8.28 -18.09
C ASP A 87 12.73 -7.64 -16.84
N THR A 88 12.08 -6.58 -16.33
CA THR A 88 12.61 -5.72 -15.27
C THR A 88 12.53 -6.41 -13.91
N PRO A 89 13.66 -6.56 -13.17
CA PRO A 89 13.62 -7.08 -11.79
C PRO A 89 12.73 -6.23 -10.91
N THR A 90 11.75 -6.89 -10.27
CA THR A 90 10.65 -6.19 -9.60
C THR A 90 10.41 -6.74 -8.20
N VAL A 91 10.22 -5.83 -7.26
CA VAL A 91 9.81 -6.11 -5.87
C VAL A 91 8.37 -5.71 -5.68
N LEU A 92 7.53 -6.64 -5.23
CA LEU A 92 6.11 -6.41 -4.98
C LEU A 92 5.82 -6.30 -3.49
N VAL A 93 5.18 -5.22 -3.08
CA VAL A 93 4.90 -4.96 -1.67
C VAL A 93 3.46 -4.51 -1.47
N VAL A 94 2.77 -5.12 -0.51
CA VAL A 94 1.46 -4.67 -0.08
C VAL A 94 1.47 -4.22 1.38
N VAL A 95 0.80 -3.09 1.65
CA VAL A 95 0.68 -2.53 3.01
C VAL A 95 -0.79 -2.62 3.45
N TYR A 96 -1.05 -3.26 4.59
CA TYR A 96 -2.40 -3.54 5.05
C TYR A 96 -2.64 -3.12 6.51
N GLY A 97 -3.90 -2.78 6.82
CA GLY A 97 -4.34 -2.32 8.15
C GLY A 97 -4.54 -3.46 9.14
N ASN A 98 -3.50 -4.19 9.51
CA ASN A 98 -3.41 -5.20 10.58
C ASN A 98 -4.27 -6.47 10.46
N ARG A 99 -5.44 -6.50 9.80
CA ARG A 99 -6.25 -7.71 9.73
C ARG A 99 -5.63 -8.76 8.79
N ALA A 100 -5.65 -8.50 7.50
CA ALA A 100 -5.12 -9.40 6.47
C ALA A 100 -4.97 -8.66 5.13
N TYR A 101 -4.06 -9.14 4.29
CA TYR A 101 -3.89 -8.66 2.92
C TYR A 101 -4.65 -9.51 1.88
N GLU A 102 -5.21 -10.65 2.28
CA GLU A 102 -6.05 -11.58 1.51
C GLU A 102 -5.47 -11.91 0.12
N LYS A 103 -6.03 -11.33 -0.95
CA LYS A 103 -5.64 -11.59 -2.34
C LYS A 103 -4.68 -10.55 -2.92
N ALA A 104 -4.46 -9.44 -2.22
CA ALA A 104 -3.80 -8.27 -2.79
C ALA A 104 -2.40 -8.55 -3.37
N LEU A 105 -1.56 -9.33 -2.69
CA LEU A 105 -0.23 -9.63 -3.20
C LEU A 105 -0.27 -10.52 -4.46
N MET A 106 -1.19 -11.48 -4.51
CA MET A 106 -1.39 -12.32 -5.69
C MET A 106 -1.96 -11.54 -6.88
N GLU A 107 -2.81 -10.54 -6.62
CA GLU A 107 -3.34 -9.66 -7.66
C GLU A 107 -2.23 -8.79 -8.25
N LEU A 108 -1.34 -8.30 -7.40
CA LEU A 108 -0.19 -7.51 -7.84
C LEU A 108 0.81 -8.36 -8.64
N ASP A 109 1.02 -9.62 -8.25
CA ASP A 109 1.83 -10.57 -8.99
C ASP A 109 1.23 -10.91 -10.36
N ALA A 110 -0.07 -11.21 -10.39
CA ALA A 110 -0.79 -11.46 -11.63
C ALA A 110 -0.80 -10.25 -12.58
N PHE A 111 -0.74 -9.03 -12.04
CA PHE A 111 -0.55 -7.82 -12.82
C PHE A 111 0.87 -7.73 -13.38
N ALA A 112 1.91 -8.02 -12.58
CA ALA A 112 3.30 -7.79 -12.92
C ALA A 112 3.77 -8.61 -14.14
N ILE A 113 3.40 -9.88 -14.19
CA ILE A 113 3.87 -10.85 -15.21
C ILE A 113 3.56 -10.38 -16.65
N PRO A 114 2.29 -10.09 -17.03
CA PRO A 114 1.98 -9.65 -18.40
C PRO A 114 2.48 -8.24 -18.73
N HIS A 115 2.96 -7.51 -17.70
CA HIS A 115 3.53 -6.18 -17.87
C HIS A 115 5.06 -6.18 -18.02
N GLY A 116 5.69 -7.34 -18.21
CA GLY A 116 7.14 -7.46 -18.41
C GLY A 116 7.96 -7.22 -17.14
N LEU A 117 7.35 -7.40 -15.97
CA LEU A 117 7.98 -7.22 -14.66
C LEU A 117 8.34 -8.59 -14.08
N LYS A 118 9.63 -8.85 -13.88
CA LYS A 118 10.16 -10.10 -13.31
C LYS A 118 10.17 -10.02 -11.79
N VAL A 119 9.23 -10.71 -11.13
CA VAL A 119 9.06 -10.63 -9.67
C VAL A 119 10.16 -11.40 -8.95
N ILE A 120 11.14 -10.70 -8.40
CA ILE A 120 12.31 -11.29 -7.74
C ILE A 120 12.22 -11.30 -6.22
N ALA A 121 11.30 -10.52 -5.65
CA ALA A 121 11.05 -10.45 -4.22
C ALA A 121 9.62 -9.99 -3.94
N GLY A 122 9.09 -10.38 -2.79
CA GLY A 122 7.77 -9.96 -2.34
C GLY A 122 7.73 -9.66 -0.84
N ALA A 123 6.86 -8.75 -0.41
CA ALA A 123 6.68 -8.44 1.01
C ALA A 123 5.27 -7.98 1.37
N THR A 124 4.95 -8.15 2.66
CA THR A 124 3.73 -7.61 3.26
C THR A 124 4.10 -6.82 4.52
N PHE A 125 3.61 -5.60 4.62
CA PHE A 125 3.84 -4.72 5.76
C PHE A 125 2.53 -4.27 6.39
N ILE A 126 2.61 -3.85 7.66
CA ILE A 126 1.49 -3.29 8.38
C ILE A 126 1.57 -1.76 8.28
N GLY A 127 0.43 -1.12 8.04
CA GLY A 127 0.27 0.31 8.14
C GLY A 127 -0.90 0.67 9.04
N GLU A 128 -0.89 1.86 9.62
CA GLU A 128 -2.06 2.37 10.32
C GLU A 128 -3.26 2.36 9.39
N HIS A 129 -4.35 1.74 9.86
CA HIS A 129 -5.54 1.62 9.03
C HIS A 129 -6.15 3.00 8.75
N SER A 130 -6.61 3.25 7.52
CA SER A 130 -7.20 4.54 7.15
C SER A 130 -8.43 4.92 7.99
N TYR A 131 -9.15 3.92 8.54
CA TYR A 131 -10.28 4.14 9.46
C TYR A 131 -9.87 4.28 10.93
N SER A 132 -8.57 4.23 11.25
CA SER A 132 -8.08 4.43 12.62
C SER A 132 -8.40 5.83 13.11
N THR A 133 -8.97 5.92 14.30
CA THR A 133 -9.29 7.13 15.04
C THR A 133 -8.90 6.96 16.50
N ASP A 134 -8.86 8.06 17.25
CA ASP A 134 -8.60 8.01 18.70
C ASP A 134 -9.60 7.09 19.43
N LYS A 135 -10.87 7.07 18.98
CA LYS A 135 -11.93 6.21 19.50
C LYS A 135 -11.77 4.74 19.10
N HIS A 136 -11.29 4.48 17.90
CA HIS A 136 -11.14 3.14 17.32
C HIS A 136 -9.74 2.97 16.74
N PRO A 137 -8.71 2.78 17.60
CA PRO A 137 -7.33 2.66 17.16
C PRO A 137 -7.09 1.34 16.43
N ILE A 138 -6.46 1.40 15.24
CA ILE A 138 -6.16 0.22 14.42
C ILE A 138 -4.73 0.35 13.87
N ALA A 139 -3.80 -0.39 14.45
CA ALA A 139 -2.37 -0.36 14.12
C ALA A 139 -1.79 1.08 14.13
N VAL A 140 -2.14 1.86 15.15
CA VAL A 140 -1.68 3.25 15.31
C VAL A 140 -0.16 3.30 15.30
N GLY A 141 0.39 4.29 14.61
CA GLY A 141 1.83 4.52 14.51
C GLY A 141 2.59 3.54 13.61
N ARG A 142 1.87 2.65 12.88
CA ARG A 142 2.53 1.73 11.93
C ARG A 142 2.54 2.33 10.50
N PRO A 143 3.63 2.12 9.72
CA PRO A 143 4.84 1.40 10.09
C PRO A 143 5.64 2.17 11.16
N ASP A 144 6.11 1.44 12.18
CA ASP A 144 6.98 1.98 13.22
C ASP A 144 8.47 1.85 12.84
N GLU A 145 9.37 2.30 13.72
CA GLU A 145 10.82 2.24 13.47
C GLU A 145 11.30 0.80 13.21
N SER A 146 10.71 -0.19 13.87
CA SER A 146 11.08 -1.61 13.67
C SER A 146 10.63 -2.12 12.32
N ASP A 147 9.47 -1.71 11.83
CA ASP A 147 8.99 -2.02 10.48
C ASP A 147 9.88 -1.39 9.40
N LEU A 148 10.27 -0.13 9.61
CA LEU A 148 11.13 0.58 8.66
C LEU A 148 12.56 0.02 8.66
N ALA A 149 13.08 -0.37 9.82
CA ALA A 149 14.36 -1.08 9.90
C ALA A 149 14.29 -2.44 9.18
N PHE A 150 13.19 -3.19 9.36
CA PHE A 150 12.96 -4.45 8.64
C PHE A 150 12.85 -4.22 7.13
N ALA A 151 12.17 -3.15 6.70
CA ALA A 151 12.06 -2.77 5.29
C ALA A 151 13.43 -2.40 4.69
N THR A 152 14.27 -1.69 5.42
CA THR A 152 15.64 -1.36 5.02
C THR A 152 16.50 -2.61 4.89
N GLU A 153 16.42 -3.54 5.84
CA GLU A 153 17.14 -4.80 5.78
C GLU A 153 16.67 -5.68 4.60
N PHE A 154 15.37 -5.67 4.30
CA PHE A 154 14.83 -6.33 3.12
C PHE A 154 15.42 -5.74 1.83
N GLY A 155 15.57 -4.41 1.74
CA GLY A 155 16.23 -3.74 0.61
C GLY A 155 17.67 -4.20 0.40
N LYS A 156 18.47 -4.37 1.48
CA LYS A 156 19.82 -4.90 1.40
C LYS A 156 19.86 -6.34 0.83
N LYS A 157 18.97 -7.19 1.35
CA LYS A 157 18.86 -8.59 0.90
C LYS A 157 18.43 -8.71 -0.56
N ILE A 158 17.60 -7.79 -1.07
CA ILE A 158 17.28 -7.71 -2.49
C ILE A 158 18.55 -7.46 -3.31
N MET A 159 19.37 -6.51 -2.90
CA MET A 159 20.63 -6.22 -3.60
C MET A 159 21.63 -7.37 -3.51
N GLU A 160 21.75 -8.05 -2.37
CA GLU A 160 22.55 -9.25 -2.23
C GLU A 160 22.13 -10.35 -3.22
N LYS A 161 20.80 -10.56 -3.38
CA LYS A 161 20.25 -11.50 -4.37
C LYS A 161 20.58 -11.09 -5.80
N ILE A 162 20.44 -9.81 -6.15
CA ILE A 162 20.76 -9.30 -7.49
C ILE A 162 22.26 -9.47 -7.78
N GLN A 163 23.13 -9.10 -6.84
CA GLN A 163 24.59 -9.20 -6.99
C GLN A 163 25.09 -10.65 -7.03
N ALA A 164 24.35 -11.58 -6.43
CA ALA A 164 24.69 -13.00 -6.47
C ALA A 164 24.35 -13.65 -7.83
N ALA A 165 23.47 -13.05 -8.63
CA ALA A 165 23.13 -13.52 -9.96
C ALA A 165 24.18 -13.07 -10.99
N ASP A 166 24.51 -13.95 -11.94
CA ASP A 166 25.46 -13.65 -13.02
C ASP A 166 24.78 -12.88 -14.18
N SER A 167 23.47 -13.06 -14.34
CA SER A 167 22.66 -12.45 -15.40
C SER A 167 21.19 -12.39 -15.00
N MET A 168 20.36 -11.73 -15.81
CA MET A 168 18.89 -11.76 -15.63
C MET A 168 18.31 -13.16 -15.68
N ASP A 169 18.87 -14.07 -16.46
CA ASP A 169 18.39 -15.45 -16.56
C ASP A 169 18.62 -16.24 -15.28
N THR A 170 19.72 -15.95 -14.56
CA THR A 170 20.06 -16.59 -13.29
C THR A 170 19.42 -15.91 -12.07
N LEU A 171 18.80 -14.74 -12.26
CA LEU A 171 18.01 -14.08 -11.24
C LEU A 171 16.61 -14.69 -11.14
N TYR A 172 16.46 -15.72 -10.31
CA TYR A 172 15.21 -16.48 -10.22
C TYR A 172 14.04 -15.69 -9.65
N PRO A 173 12.85 -15.77 -10.29
CA PRO A 173 11.62 -15.20 -9.75
C PRO A 173 11.16 -15.93 -8.48
N VAL A 174 10.33 -15.27 -7.69
CA VAL A 174 9.75 -15.85 -6.47
C VAL A 174 8.27 -16.18 -6.68
N ASP A 175 7.78 -17.19 -5.96
CA ASP A 175 6.34 -17.41 -5.81
C ASP A 175 5.84 -16.67 -4.56
N VAL A 176 5.18 -15.55 -4.75
CA VAL A 176 4.64 -14.73 -3.65
C VAL A 176 3.61 -15.47 -2.80
N ARG A 177 3.05 -16.60 -3.27
CA ARG A 177 2.12 -17.46 -2.51
C ARG A 177 2.80 -18.16 -1.34
N ALA A 178 4.14 -18.25 -1.36
CA ALA A 178 4.91 -18.79 -0.24
C ALA A 178 4.89 -17.89 1.00
N ILE A 179 4.55 -16.59 0.86
CA ILE A 179 4.30 -15.71 2.01
C ILE A 179 3.02 -16.18 2.70
N LYS A 180 3.17 -16.62 3.95
CA LYS A 180 2.06 -17.14 4.74
C LYS A 180 1.08 -16.02 5.09
N ARG A 181 -0.20 -16.25 4.86
CA ARG A 181 -1.24 -15.33 5.32
C ARG A 181 -1.14 -15.13 6.84
N PRO A 182 -1.33 -13.90 7.35
CA PRO A 182 -1.27 -13.66 8.78
C PRO A 182 -2.33 -14.48 9.51
N SER A 183 -1.93 -15.17 10.58
CA SER A 183 -2.84 -15.99 11.36
C SER A 183 -4.02 -15.16 11.87
N GLN A 184 -5.22 -15.71 11.77
CA GLN A 184 -6.43 -15.08 12.28
C GLN A 184 -6.89 -15.81 13.55
N PRO A 185 -7.02 -15.12 14.68
CA PRO A 185 -7.54 -15.75 15.90
C PRO A 185 -9.00 -16.15 15.67
N PHE A 186 -9.33 -17.41 15.95
CA PHE A 186 -10.63 -18.00 15.63
C PHE A 186 -11.82 -17.21 16.22
N PHE A 187 -11.83 -16.96 17.53
CA PHE A 187 -12.96 -16.26 18.17
C PHE A 187 -13.12 -14.80 17.72
N PRO A 188 -12.08 -13.97 17.65
CA PRO A 188 -12.18 -12.63 17.08
C PRO A 188 -12.66 -12.61 15.64
N LEU A 189 -12.18 -13.53 14.80
CA LEU A 189 -12.61 -13.63 13.40
C LEU A 189 -14.09 -14.03 13.31
N PHE A 190 -14.52 -15.04 14.07
CA PHE A 190 -15.92 -15.47 14.12
C PHE A 190 -16.83 -14.33 14.60
N ARG A 191 -16.44 -13.63 15.68
CA ARG A 191 -17.17 -12.46 16.18
C ARG A 191 -17.26 -11.35 15.13
N PHE A 192 -16.17 -11.07 14.43
CA PHE A 192 -16.12 -10.10 13.35
C PHE A 192 -17.10 -10.48 12.22
N LEU A 193 -16.99 -11.69 11.68
CA LEU A 193 -17.86 -12.17 10.59
C LEU A 193 -19.34 -12.13 10.96
N ARG A 194 -19.69 -12.60 12.16
CA ARG A 194 -21.06 -12.57 12.66
C ARG A 194 -21.61 -11.14 12.78
N LYS A 195 -20.80 -10.20 13.28
CA LYS A 195 -21.19 -8.79 13.37
C LYS A 195 -21.32 -8.15 11.99
N VAL A 196 -20.43 -8.45 11.06
CA VAL A 196 -20.53 -7.96 9.65
C VAL A 196 -21.79 -8.49 8.98
N ILE A 197 -22.11 -9.78 9.13
CA ILE A 197 -23.35 -10.36 8.59
C ILE A 197 -24.58 -9.67 9.20
N LYS A 198 -24.61 -9.48 10.53
CA LYS A 198 -25.70 -8.78 11.21
C LYS A 198 -25.85 -7.36 10.67
N LEU A 199 -24.75 -6.62 10.52
CA LEU A 199 -24.74 -5.25 10.00
C LEU A 199 -25.29 -5.18 8.57
N ARG A 200 -24.90 -6.11 7.69
CA ARG A 200 -25.43 -6.19 6.33
C ARG A 200 -26.92 -6.53 6.27
N LYS A 201 -27.40 -7.36 7.20
CA LYS A 201 -28.82 -7.77 7.26
C LYS A 201 -29.70 -6.74 7.95
N SER A 202 -29.16 -5.83 8.77
CA SER A 202 -29.94 -4.85 9.54
C SER A 202 -30.60 -3.76 8.67
N GLY A 203 -30.19 -3.62 7.42
CA GLY A 203 -30.63 -2.52 6.56
C GLY A 203 -30.15 -1.14 7.02
N THR A 204 -29.31 -1.06 8.06
CA THR A 204 -28.78 0.21 8.56
C THR A 204 -27.97 0.88 7.47
N PRO A 205 -28.26 2.12 7.07
CA PRO A 205 -27.45 2.84 6.12
C PRO A 205 -26.01 2.99 6.61
N LEU A 206 -25.07 2.59 5.78
CA LEU A 206 -23.64 2.77 6.08
C LEU A 206 -23.15 4.07 5.44
N PRO A 207 -22.24 4.80 6.10
CA PRO A 207 -21.61 5.95 5.49
C PRO A 207 -20.94 5.55 4.18
N ARG A 208 -21.30 6.24 3.11
CA ARG A 208 -20.78 5.94 1.76
C ARG A 208 -19.44 6.62 1.51
N THR A 209 -19.23 7.79 2.13
CA THR A 209 -18.04 8.62 1.98
C THR A 209 -17.69 9.30 3.31
N PRO A 210 -16.45 9.80 3.47
CA PRO A 210 -16.15 10.82 4.47
C PRO A 210 -16.97 12.09 4.24
N TRP A 211 -17.42 12.72 5.33
CA TRP A 211 -18.22 13.95 5.29
C TRP A 211 -17.66 15.02 6.22
N VAL A 212 -18.13 16.25 6.09
CA VAL A 212 -17.87 17.32 7.05
C VAL A 212 -18.92 17.21 8.16
N GLU A 213 -18.50 16.99 9.40
CA GLU A 213 -19.38 16.82 10.55
C GLU A 213 -19.80 18.18 11.15
N ASP A 214 -18.85 19.12 11.20
CA ASP A 214 -19.13 20.50 11.64
C ASP A 214 -18.60 21.48 10.57
N GLU A 215 -19.53 22.10 9.88
CA GLU A 215 -19.23 23.06 8.82
C GLU A 215 -18.52 24.32 9.35
N ASN A 216 -18.78 24.72 10.62
CA ASN A 216 -18.13 25.88 11.23
C ASN A 216 -16.63 25.66 11.44
N LEU A 217 -16.18 24.43 11.52
CA LEU A 217 -14.76 24.08 11.59
C LEU A 217 -14.07 24.09 10.22
N CYS A 218 -14.86 24.04 9.14
CA CYS A 218 -14.30 24.02 7.79
C CYS A 218 -13.85 25.43 7.38
N THR A 219 -12.55 25.60 7.18
CA THR A 219 -11.95 26.88 6.74
C THR A 219 -11.80 26.97 5.23
N HIS A 220 -12.35 26.04 4.46
CA HIS A 220 -12.22 25.97 3.00
C HIS A 220 -10.77 26.04 2.50
N CYS A 221 -9.80 25.48 3.27
CA CYS A 221 -8.38 25.54 2.97
C CYS A 221 -7.94 24.68 1.78
N GLY A 222 -8.83 23.85 1.22
CA GLY A 222 -8.59 23.02 0.05
C GLY A 222 -7.68 21.79 0.27
N LEU A 223 -7.18 21.54 1.48
CA LEU A 223 -6.29 20.38 1.73
C LEU A 223 -6.95 19.03 1.40
N CYS A 224 -8.25 18.89 1.67
CA CYS A 224 -9.00 17.69 1.34
C CYS A 224 -9.13 17.49 -0.18
N VAL A 225 -9.18 18.56 -0.96
CA VAL A 225 -9.20 18.54 -2.43
C VAL A 225 -7.84 18.03 -2.96
N VAL A 226 -6.75 18.67 -2.54
CA VAL A 226 -5.38 18.33 -2.99
C VAL A 226 -4.97 16.90 -2.61
N ARG A 227 -5.44 16.44 -1.45
CA ARG A 227 -5.12 15.09 -0.94
C ARG A 227 -6.03 13.99 -1.48
N CYS A 228 -7.11 14.33 -2.20
CA CYS A 228 -8.02 13.33 -2.74
C CYS A 228 -7.45 12.70 -4.01
N PRO A 229 -7.00 11.42 -3.98
CA PRO A 229 -6.42 10.79 -5.17
C PRO A 229 -7.46 10.55 -6.28
N ALA A 230 -8.73 10.47 -5.91
CA ALA A 230 -9.83 10.19 -6.83
C ALA A 230 -10.54 11.45 -7.34
N GLY A 231 -10.11 12.67 -6.93
CA GLY A 231 -10.79 13.90 -7.30
C GLY A 231 -12.26 13.96 -6.85
N ALA A 232 -12.59 13.29 -5.74
CA ALA A 232 -13.96 13.22 -5.22
C ALA A 232 -14.41 14.47 -4.44
N ILE A 233 -13.54 15.47 -4.28
CA ILE A 233 -13.83 16.72 -3.58
C ILE A 233 -13.37 17.86 -4.49
N THR A 234 -14.26 18.81 -4.74
CA THR A 234 -14.02 19.94 -5.65
C THR A 234 -13.60 21.19 -4.86
N LYS A 235 -12.69 21.97 -5.42
CA LYS A 235 -12.30 23.26 -4.85
C LYS A 235 -13.51 24.22 -4.89
N GLY A 236 -13.80 24.86 -3.76
CA GLY A 236 -14.97 25.73 -3.58
C GLY A 236 -16.22 24.98 -3.13
N ASP A 237 -16.19 23.64 -3.11
CA ASP A 237 -17.27 22.77 -2.62
C ASP A 237 -16.68 21.68 -1.68
N GLU A 238 -15.84 22.12 -0.74
CA GLU A 238 -15.13 21.24 0.17
C GLU A 238 -16.06 20.51 1.14
N LEU A 239 -17.30 20.94 1.30
CA LEU A 239 -18.28 20.30 2.18
C LEU A 239 -18.79 18.97 1.60
N HIS A 240 -18.89 18.88 0.30
CA HIS A 240 -19.40 17.69 -0.38
C HIS A 240 -18.29 16.69 -0.78
N THR A 241 -18.69 15.45 -0.93
CA THR A 241 -17.84 14.38 -1.44
C THR A 241 -18.62 13.59 -2.48
N ASP A 242 -18.12 13.54 -3.70
CA ASP A 242 -18.69 12.73 -4.79
C ASP A 242 -18.57 11.22 -4.43
N GLU A 243 -19.72 10.60 -4.13
CA GLU A 243 -19.81 9.20 -3.73
C GLU A 243 -19.34 8.23 -4.83
N ALA A 244 -19.54 8.58 -6.09
CA ALA A 244 -19.18 7.72 -7.22
C ALA A 244 -17.67 7.64 -7.42
N LYS A 245 -16.94 8.73 -7.10
CA LYS A 245 -15.48 8.79 -7.20
C LYS A 245 -14.76 8.34 -5.93
N CYS A 246 -15.41 8.45 -4.76
CA CYS A 246 -14.74 8.26 -3.47
C CYS A 246 -14.31 6.81 -3.22
N ILE A 247 -13.00 6.57 -3.12
CA ILE A 247 -12.40 5.26 -2.80
C ILE A 247 -12.29 4.98 -1.30
N LYS A 248 -12.80 5.84 -0.42
CA LYS A 248 -12.80 5.71 1.05
C LYS A 248 -11.41 5.56 1.68
N CYS A 249 -10.39 6.16 1.07
CA CYS A 249 -9.02 6.12 1.57
C CYS A 249 -8.77 6.96 2.81
N CYS A 250 -9.71 7.83 3.19
CA CYS A 250 -9.63 8.76 4.32
C CYS A 250 -8.44 9.76 4.29
N ALA A 251 -7.79 9.95 3.14
CA ALA A 251 -6.74 10.96 3.01
C ALA A 251 -7.25 12.37 3.37
N CYS A 252 -8.47 12.71 2.96
CA CYS A 252 -9.13 13.99 3.27
C CYS A 252 -9.41 14.15 4.78
N VAL A 253 -9.72 13.05 5.49
CA VAL A 253 -9.92 13.05 6.95
C VAL A 253 -8.58 13.27 7.67
N LYS A 254 -7.56 12.49 7.31
CA LYS A 254 -6.22 12.59 7.90
C LYS A 254 -5.54 13.94 7.61
N ALA A 255 -5.84 14.57 6.48
CA ALA A 255 -5.29 15.87 6.10
C ALA A 255 -6.05 17.06 6.72
N CYS A 256 -7.23 16.86 7.29
CA CYS A 256 -8.03 17.95 7.85
C CYS A 256 -7.47 18.44 9.19
N VAL A 257 -6.67 19.51 9.16
CA VAL A 257 -6.04 20.08 10.36
C VAL A 257 -7.09 20.51 11.41
N LYS A 258 -8.23 21.00 10.97
CA LYS A 258 -9.34 21.44 11.84
C LYS A 258 -10.23 20.29 12.30
N LYS A 259 -9.94 19.04 11.85
CA LYS A 259 -10.75 17.85 12.15
C LYS A 259 -12.25 18.00 11.78
N ALA A 260 -12.56 18.90 10.86
CA ALA A 260 -13.92 19.11 10.38
C ALA A 260 -14.47 17.89 9.61
N ARG A 261 -13.59 17.14 8.92
CA ARG A 261 -13.97 15.95 8.15
C ARG A 261 -13.79 14.69 8.97
N VAL A 262 -14.78 13.81 8.90
CA VAL A 262 -14.80 12.53 9.61
C VAL A 262 -15.18 11.39 8.67
N TYR A 263 -14.88 10.18 9.08
CA TYR A 263 -15.42 8.95 8.50
C TYR A 263 -15.71 7.96 9.63
N ASP A 264 -16.85 8.11 10.26
CA ASP A 264 -17.31 7.17 11.28
C ASP A 264 -18.04 5.99 10.61
N THR A 265 -17.45 4.83 10.66
CA THR A 265 -18.00 3.62 10.09
C THR A 265 -17.99 2.49 11.13
N PRO A 266 -19.07 1.68 11.22
CA PRO A 266 -19.11 0.53 12.13
C PRO A 266 -17.95 -0.45 11.92
N PHE A 267 -17.33 -0.46 10.73
CA PHE A 267 -16.15 -1.28 10.45
C PHE A 267 -14.92 -0.84 11.24
N ALA A 268 -14.74 0.45 11.56
CA ALA A 268 -13.65 0.93 12.40
C ALA A 268 -13.69 0.28 13.78
N ALA A 269 -14.85 0.35 14.46
CA ALA A 269 -15.07 -0.29 15.75
C ALA A 269 -14.85 -1.81 15.69
N LEU A 270 -15.37 -2.50 14.65
CA LEU A 270 -15.22 -3.95 14.49
C LEU A 270 -13.78 -4.37 14.31
N LEU A 271 -13.01 -3.64 13.50
CA LEU A 271 -11.59 -3.92 13.25
C LEU A 271 -10.76 -3.68 14.50
N SER A 272 -10.98 -2.53 15.17
CA SER A 272 -10.30 -2.18 16.42
C SER A 272 -10.54 -3.22 17.51
N ASP A 273 -11.80 -3.63 17.71
CA ASP A 273 -12.19 -4.58 18.76
C ASP A 273 -11.69 -6.00 18.50
N CYS A 274 -11.74 -6.46 17.24
CA CYS A 274 -11.51 -7.86 16.90
C CYS A 274 -10.05 -8.16 16.57
N PHE A 275 -9.25 -7.18 16.13
CA PHE A 275 -7.89 -7.42 15.65
C PHE A 275 -6.85 -6.52 16.33
N LYS A 276 -6.82 -6.57 17.67
CA LYS A 276 -5.91 -5.78 18.51
C LYS A 276 -4.44 -6.20 18.39
N LYS A 277 -4.21 -7.54 18.26
CA LYS A 277 -2.84 -8.06 18.17
C LYS A 277 -2.24 -7.63 16.83
N GLN A 278 -1.18 -6.85 16.90
CA GLN A 278 -0.45 -6.39 15.73
C GLN A 278 0.24 -7.57 15.03
N LYS A 279 0.25 -7.51 13.70
CA LYS A 279 0.96 -8.47 12.84
C LYS A 279 2.40 -7.98 12.62
N LEU A 280 3.22 -8.86 12.07
CA LEU A 280 4.60 -8.56 11.70
C LEU A 280 4.74 -8.54 10.18
N PRO A 281 5.69 -7.78 9.63
CA PRO A 281 6.05 -7.86 8.23
C PRO A 281 6.52 -9.26 7.84
N GLN A 282 6.34 -9.61 6.58
CA GLN A 282 6.83 -10.88 6.01
C GLN A 282 7.44 -10.59 4.64
N THR A 283 8.47 -11.34 4.28
CA THR A 283 9.19 -11.21 3.01
C THR A 283 9.48 -12.55 2.38
N ILE A 284 9.71 -12.55 1.07
CA ILE A 284 10.26 -13.64 0.28
C ILE A 284 11.31 -13.10 -0.68
N LEU A 285 12.39 -13.87 -0.86
CA LEU A 285 13.53 -13.56 -1.74
C LEU A 285 13.91 -14.74 -2.64
#